data_d6032cdf8ca173532feade9587e13d7d
#
_entry.id   d6032cdf8ca173532feade9587e13d7d
#
_cell.length_a   1.000
_cell.length_b   1.000
_cell.length_c   1.000
_cell.angle_alpha   90.00
_cell.angle_beta   90.00
_cell.angle_gamma   90.00
#
_symmetry.space_group_name_H-M   'P 1'
#
loop_
_entity.id
_entity.type
_entity.pdbx_description
1 polymer ?
#
loop_
_entity_poly.entity_id
_entity_poly.type
_entity_poly.pdbx_seq_one_letter_code
_entity_poly.pdbx_strand_id
1 'polypeptide(L)'
;MYNISFLDESFDSNISSSYFLSIQITLDGFSFCTLDPIRNRFIQFYHQNWEDGNIVRTSLNTKCLDQFEKTINSESLLDLPFKKIFLLYGASSFSLVPSVLFASGNLKELFKLTHPFDENCQLLFTKVRLTDSYLLFPIESDWLTLLNSRFEHLQISHTNAITLEALSLYNKVGKAKNNITLSFTSKGFDIFAFSDTSLLMANHFDYQSDADFLYFFLFVFEQLKFTVDDTEVHIIGLIKEDSSLILQLRQFVKKVSFKQVSKSISFSYQFKQLPQYEFFSLFNLPVCVS
;
A
#
# COMPACT_ATOMS: atom_id res chain seq x y z
N MET A 1 18.67 5.50 9.80
CA MET A 1 17.36 6.17 9.83
C MET A 1 17.17 6.86 8.49
N TYR A 2 16.14 6.53 7.76
CA TYR A 2 15.86 7.14 6.46
C TYR A 2 14.63 8.02 6.63
N ASN A 3 14.84 9.31 6.84
CA ASN A 3 13.78 10.30 6.95
C ASN A 3 13.82 11.18 5.71
N ILE A 4 12.69 11.28 5.04
CA ILE A 4 12.52 12.15 3.87
C ILE A 4 11.47 13.19 4.23
N SER A 5 11.75 14.45 3.95
CA SER A 5 10.78 15.53 4.07
C SER A 5 10.93 16.48 2.89
N PHE A 6 9.85 16.65 2.14
CA PHE A 6 9.75 17.58 1.02
C PHE A 6 8.53 18.47 1.18
N LEU A 7 8.72 19.78 1.05
CA LEU A 7 7.64 20.76 0.99
C LEU A 7 7.87 21.66 -0.23
N ASP A 8 6.92 21.66 -1.15
CA ASP A 8 6.96 22.49 -2.36
C ASP A 8 6.70 23.96 -2.02
N GLU A 9 7.37 24.87 -2.70
CA GLU A 9 7.20 26.32 -2.53
C GLU A 9 5.76 26.79 -2.84
N SER A 10 5.01 26.01 -3.60
CA SER A 10 3.61 26.28 -3.90
C SER A 10 2.62 25.87 -2.81
N PHE A 11 3.08 25.27 -1.72
CA PHE A 11 2.24 24.96 -0.58
C PHE A 11 1.81 26.26 0.12
N ASP A 12 0.49 26.46 0.24
CA ASP A 12 -0.08 27.60 0.92
C ASP A 12 -1.02 27.13 2.05
N SER A 13 -0.63 27.38 3.30
CA SER A 13 -1.39 27.01 4.49
C SER A 13 -2.77 27.68 4.56
N ASN A 14 -2.96 28.86 3.94
CA ASN A 14 -4.23 29.58 3.95
C ASN A 14 -5.32 28.88 3.12
N ILE A 15 -4.95 28.03 2.17
CA ILE A 15 -5.87 27.25 1.34
C ILE A 15 -5.80 25.74 1.59
N SER A 16 -5.21 25.33 2.71
CA SER A 16 -5.06 23.91 3.09
C SER A 16 -6.40 23.15 3.13
N SER A 17 -7.51 23.84 3.43
CA SER A 17 -8.87 23.30 3.38
C SER A 17 -9.32 22.89 1.96
N SER A 18 -8.55 23.17 0.92
CA SER A 18 -8.74 22.66 -0.43
C SER A 18 -7.91 21.38 -0.72
N TYR A 19 -6.90 21.08 0.09
CA TYR A 19 -5.96 19.99 -0.12
C TYR A 19 -6.46 18.65 0.44
N PHE A 20 -5.90 17.56 -0.07
CA PHE A 20 -6.10 16.21 0.48
C PHE A 20 -4.84 15.77 1.20
N LEU A 21 -4.99 15.31 2.44
CA LEU A 21 -3.94 14.66 3.20
C LEU A 21 -4.09 13.13 3.06
N SER A 22 -3.02 12.44 2.74
CA SER A 22 -2.95 10.99 2.74
C SER A 22 -1.86 10.52 3.68
N ILE A 23 -2.19 9.63 4.60
CA ILE A 23 -1.29 9.03 5.59
C ILE A 23 -1.19 7.55 5.26
N GLN A 24 0.01 6.96 5.31
CA GLN A 24 0.22 5.53 5.18
C GLN A 24 1.01 5.03 6.38
N ILE A 25 0.52 3.96 7.01
CA ILE A 25 1.17 3.27 8.12
C ILE A 25 1.41 1.82 7.69
N THR A 26 2.67 1.35 7.79
CA THR A 26 3.09 0.00 7.42
C THR A 26 3.96 -0.60 8.53
N LEU A 27 4.33 -1.87 8.41
CA LEU A 27 5.29 -2.51 9.32
C LEU A 27 6.71 -1.88 9.25
N ASP A 28 7.01 -1.14 8.18
CA ASP A 28 8.34 -0.58 7.92
C ASP A 28 8.49 0.87 8.39
N GLY A 29 7.38 1.59 8.48
CA GLY A 29 7.36 3.01 8.83
C GLY A 29 6.02 3.64 8.50
N PHE A 30 6.02 4.96 8.50
CA PHE A 30 4.86 5.74 8.10
C PHE A 30 5.25 6.89 7.17
N SER A 31 4.29 7.29 6.37
CA SER A 31 4.45 8.39 5.41
C SER A 31 3.20 9.23 5.38
N PHE A 32 3.34 10.49 5.01
CA PHE A 32 2.19 11.30 4.63
C PHE A 32 2.52 12.20 3.44
N CYS A 33 1.52 12.51 2.65
CA CYS A 33 1.65 13.42 1.53
C CYS A 33 0.41 14.29 1.37
N THR A 34 0.61 15.48 0.83
CA THR A 34 -0.45 16.42 0.53
C THR A 34 -0.60 16.58 -0.98
N LEU A 35 -1.83 16.40 -1.46
CA LEU A 35 -2.20 16.64 -2.86
C LEU A 35 -2.97 17.96 -2.98
N ASP A 36 -2.54 18.80 -3.90
CA ASP A 36 -3.37 19.87 -4.45
C ASP A 36 -4.28 19.29 -5.54
N PRO A 37 -5.60 19.11 -5.30
CA PRO A 37 -6.48 18.48 -6.26
C PRO A 37 -6.80 19.38 -7.46
N ILE A 38 -6.61 20.70 -7.34
CA ILE A 38 -6.85 21.65 -8.46
C ILE A 38 -5.75 21.50 -9.51
N ARG A 39 -4.48 21.40 -9.06
CA ARG A 39 -3.33 21.22 -9.93
C ARG A 39 -3.04 19.76 -10.22
N ASN A 40 -3.73 18.84 -9.56
CA ASN A 40 -3.46 17.40 -9.53
C ASN A 40 -1.99 17.09 -9.27
N ARG A 41 -1.44 17.70 -8.22
CA ARG A 41 -0.01 17.70 -7.91
C ARG A 41 0.26 17.42 -6.45
N PHE A 42 1.17 16.48 -6.18
CA PHE A 42 1.71 16.31 -4.84
C PHE A 42 2.71 17.44 -4.52
N ILE A 43 2.46 18.12 -3.39
CA ILE A 43 3.19 19.33 -2.96
C ILE A 43 3.89 19.15 -1.62
N GLN A 44 3.62 18.07 -0.88
CA GLN A 44 4.30 17.70 0.34
C GLN A 44 4.46 16.19 0.41
N PHE A 45 5.57 15.73 0.95
CA PHE A 45 5.81 14.33 1.27
C PHE A 45 6.71 14.23 2.50
N TYR A 46 6.35 13.31 3.39
CA TYR A 46 7.14 12.91 4.56
C TYR A 46 7.18 11.40 4.64
N HIS A 47 8.33 10.86 5.01
CA HIS A 47 8.50 9.45 5.32
C HIS A 47 9.48 9.25 6.46
N GLN A 48 9.15 8.34 7.37
CA GLN A 48 10.00 7.94 8.48
C GLN A 48 9.89 6.43 8.72
N ASN A 49 11.04 5.76 8.81
CA ASN A 49 11.10 4.38 9.27
C ASN A 49 10.95 4.31 10.80
N TRP A 50 10.48 3.16 11.30
CA TRP A 50 10.46 2.95 12.74
C TRP A 50 11.88 2.92 13.32
N GLU A 51 12.07 3.46 14.54
CA GLU A 51 13.39 3.69 15.14
C GLU A 51 14.15 2.42 15.54
N ASP A 52 13.45 1.32 15.74
CA ASP A 52 14.04 0.05 16.20
C ASP A 52 14.96 -0.65 15.18
N GLY A 53 15.34 0.02 14.08
CA GLY A 53 16.28 -0.50 13.09
C GLY A 53 15.73 -1.66 12.25
N ASN A 54 16.60 -2.59 11.84
CA ASN A 54 16.30 -3.70 10.93
C ASN A 54 15.49 -4.86 11.58
N ILE A 55 14.64 -4.59 12.54
CA ILE A 55 13.79 -5.61 13.14
C ILE A 55 12.63 -5.89 12.19
N VAL A 56 12.54 -7.13 11.73
CA VAL A 56 11.39 -7.61 10.98
C VAL A 56 10.18 -7.70 11.91
N ARG A 57 9.19 -6.85 11.73
CA ARG A 57 7.99 -6.78 12.55
C ARG A 57 6.88 -7.64 12.01
N THR A 58 6.19 -8.30 12.92
CA THR A 58 4.95 -9.04 12.61
C THR A 58 3.69 -8.24 12.93
N SER A 59 3.82 -7.18 13.74
CA SER A 59 2.76 -6.26 14.12
C SER A 59 3.36 -4.92 14.56
N LEU A 60 2.55 -3.88 14.59
CA LEU A 60 2.91 -2.61 15.19
C LEU A 60 2.81 -2.73 16.72
N ASN A 61 3.86 -2.31 17.41
CA ASN A 61 3.92 -2.31 18.88
C ASN A 61 3.69 -0.89 19.45
N THR A 62 3.63 -0.79 20.76
CA THR A 62 3.44 0.50 21.46
C THR A 62 4.54 1.52 21.12
N LYS A 63 5.79 1.10 20.90
CA LYS A 63 6.86 2.02 20.49
C LYS A 63 6.60 2.66 19.13
N CYS A 64 6.02 1.91 18.19
CA CYS A 64 5.62 2.46 16.91
C CYS A 64 4.50 3.49 17.08
N LEU A 65 3.53 3.19 17.95
CA LEU A 65 2.44 4.10 18.29
C LEU A 65 2.99 5.40 18.91
N ASP A 66 3.85 5.29 19.92
CA ASP A 66 4.47 6.43 20.61
C ASP A 66 5.31 7.28 19.63
N GLN A 67 6.07 6.65 18.74
CA GLN A 67 6.87 7.35 17.73
C GLN A 67 5.97 8.08 16.73
N PHE A 68 4.91 7.43 16.27
CA PHE A 68 3.94 8.06 15.36
C PHE A 68 3.26 9.25 16.05
N GLU A 69 2.73 9.07 17.28
CA GLU A 69 2.09 10.12 18.06
C GLU A 69 3.02 11.31 18.28
N LYS A 70 4.26 11.06 18.69
CA LYS A 70 5.26 12.11 18.86
C LYS A 70 5.51 12.89 17.57
N THR A 71 5.61 12.19 16.44
CA THR A 71 5.87 12.86 15.16
C THR A 71 4.68 13.68 14.70
N ILE A 72 3.45 13.13 14.74
CA ILE A 72 2.26 13.88 14.31
C ILE A 72 1.98 15.09 15.20
N ASN A 73 2.36 15.06 16.48
CA ASN A 73 2.23 16.18 17.40
C ASN A 73 3.33 17.24 17.21
N SER A 74 4.47 16.90 16.61
CA SER A 74 5.54 17.85 16.28
C SER A 74 5.40 18.48 14.90
N GLU A 75 4.60 17.88 14.00
CA GLU A 75 4.40 18.33 12.62
C GLU A 75 3.20 19.27 12.53
N SER A 76 3.44 20.58 12.69
CA SER A 76 2.39 21.62 12.67
C SER A 76 1.56 21.67 11.38
N LEU A 77 2.10 21.15 10.27
CA LEU A 77 1.35 21.05 9.01
C LEU A 77 0.16 20.08 9.09
N LEU A 78 0.22 19.09 10.00
CA LEU A 78 -0.89 18.15 10.23
C LEU A 78 -2.03 18.74 11.08
N ASP A 79 -1.83 19.94 11.67
CA ASP A 79 -2.88 20.69 12.39
C ASP A 79 -3.77 21.52 11.45
N LEU A 80 -3.35 21.65 10.20
CA LEU A 80 -4.09 22.43 9.23
C LEU A 80 -5.42 21.72 8.85
N PRO A 81 -6.47 22.48 8.53
CA PRO A 81 -7.69 21.88 8.02
C PRO A 81 -7.47 21.37 6.59
N PHE A 82 -7.75 20.07 6.38
CA PHE A 82 -7.72 19.46 5.06
C PHE A 82 -9.15 19.17 4.57
N LYS A 83 -9.36 19.22 3.25
CA LYS A 83 -10.64 18.91 2.64
C LYS A 83 -11.04 17.44 2.81
N LYS A 84 -10.05 16.55 2.73
CA LYS A 84 -10.19 15.10 2.96
C LYS A 84 -8.93 14.59 3.63
N ILE A 85 -9.08 13.63 4.53
CA ILE A 85 -7.98 12.95 5.18
C ILE A 85 -8.17 11.45 4.98
N PHE A 86 -7.16 10.80 4.41
CA PHE A 86 -7.15 9.38 4.13
C PHE A 86 -6.05 8.70 4.93
N LEU A 87 -6.34 7.51 5.43
CA LEU A 87 -5.36 6.61 6.02
C LEU A 87 -5.29 5.32 5.21
N LEU A 88 -4.09 4.94 4.82
CA LEU A 88 -3.74 3.62 4.30
C LEU A 88 -3.06 2.82 5.41
N TYR A 89 -3.73 1.78 5.88
CA TYR A 89 -3.20 0.88 6.89
C TYR A 89 -2.71 -0.41 6.21
N GLY A 90 -1.41 -0.66 6.25
CA GLY A 90 -0.74 -1.79 5.58
C GLY A 90 0.09 -2.64 6.53
N ALA A 91 -0.24 -2.61 7.83
CA ALA A 91 0.54 -3.29 8.86
C ALA A 91 -0.07 -4.64 9.31
N SER A 92 -1.14 -5.09 8.64
CA SER A 92 -1.87 -6.29 9.04
C SER A 92 -2.10 -7.24 7.87
N SER A 93 -2.47 -8.47 8.20
CA SER A 93 -3.00 -9.43 7.24
C SER A 93 -4.34 -8.96 6.66
N PHE A 94 -4.71 -9.50 5.51
CA PHE A 94 -5.97 -9.15 4.85
C PHE A 94 -6.66 -10.38 4.27
N SER A 95 -7.99 -10.33 4.17
CA SER A 95 -8.81 -11.30 3.46
C SER A 95 -9.58 -10.62 2.35
N LEU A 96 -9.51 -11.15 1.13
CA LEU A 96 -10.29 -10.66 0.01
C LEU A 96 -11.55 -11.51 -0.15
N VAL A 97 -12.72 -10.87 -0.03
CA VAL A 97 -14.03 -11.54 -0.06
C VAL A 97 -14.82 -11.04 -1.27
N PRO A 98 -15.23 -11.92 -2.21
CA PRO A 98 -16.10 -11.54 -3.31
C PRO A 98 -17.39 -10.87 -2.81
N SER A 99 -17.91 -9.86 -3.52
CA SER A 99 -19.09 -9.09 -3.09
C SER A 99 -20.31 -9.98 -2.84
N VAL A 100 -20.46 -11.06 -3.60
CA VAL A 100 -21.57 -12.02 -3.45
C VAL A 100 -21.54 -12.81 -2.14
N LEU A 101 -20.38 -12.91 -1.48
CA LEU A 101 -20.19 -13.61 -0.21
C LEU A 101 -20.06 -12.64 0.98
N PHE A 102 -19.97 -11.34 0.70
CA PHE A 102 -19.76 -10.35 1.73
C PHE A 102 -21.04 -10.07 2.52
N ALA A 103 -20.92 -10.15 3.85
CA ALA A 103 -21.97 -9.75 4.78
C ALA A 103 -21.35 -8.93 5.92
N SER A 104 -21.73 -7.67 6.03
CA SER A 104 -21.16 -6.75 7.05
C SER A 104 -21.43 -7.17 8.50
N GLY A 105 -22.45 -8.01 8.74
CA GLY A 105 -22.72 -8.58 10.07
C GLY A 105 -21.81 -9.75 10.46
N ASN A 106 -21.05 -10.34 9.52
CA ASN A 106 -20.27 -11.56 9.71
C ASN A 106 -18.78 -11.38 9.38
N LEU A 107 -18.24 -10.17 9.60
CA LEU A 107 -16.85 -9.85 9.23
C LEU A 107 -15.83 -10.78 9.91
N LYS A 108 -16.07 -11.08 11.20
CA LYS A 108 -15.16 -11.90 12.00
C LYS A 108 -15.13 -13.35 11.53
N GLU A 109 -16.27 -13.91 11.19
CA GLU A 109 -16.41 -15.25 10.64
C GLU A 109 -15.72 -15.34 9.29
N LEU A 110 -15.96 -14.37 8.40
CA LEU A 110 -15.33 -14.31 7.08
C LEU A 110 -13.80 -14.19 7.19
N PHE A 111 -13.29 -13.33 8.09
CA PHE A 111 -11.85 -13.17 8.28
C PHE A 111 -11.20 -14.43 8.86
N LYS A 112 -11.86 -15.10 9.83
CA LYS A 112 -11.37 -16.34 10.47
C LYS A 112 -11.28 -17.53 9.53
N LEU A 113 -11.87 -17.47 8.34
CA LEU A 113 -11.69 -18.55 7.33
C LEU A 113 -10.24 -18.61 6.80
N THR A 114 -9.52 -17.50 6.85
CA THR A 114 -8.17 -17.39 6.26
C THR A 114 -7.09 -17.00 7.26
N HIS A 115 -7.45 -16.31 8.35
CA HIS A 115 -6.50 -15.78 9.33
C HIS A 115 -6.99 -15.93 10.76
N PRO A 116 -6.08 -16.09 11.73
CA PRO A 116 -6.43 -15.92 13.13
C PRO A 116 -6.83 -14.46 13.40
N PHE A 117 -7.74 -14.26 14.34
CA PHE A 117 -8.21 -12.93 14.72
C PHE A 117 -7.88 -12.62 16.18
N ASP A 118 -7.22 -11.49 16.42
CA ASP A 118 -6.93 -10.94 17.75
C ASP A 118 -8.10 -10.07 18.20
N GLU A 119 -8.66 -10.37 19.39
CA GLU A 119 -9.79 -9.64 19.97
C GLU A 119 -9.44 -8.18 20.38
N ASN A 120 -8.16 -7.83 20.45
CA ASN A 120 -7.69 -6.45 20.66
C ASN A 120 -7.77 -5.59 19.39
N CYS A 121 -8.11 -6.20 18.25
CA CYS A 121 -8.27 -5.52 16.97
C CYS A 121 -9.74 -5.29 16.65
N GLN A 122 -9.99 -4.26 15.85
CA GLN A 122 -11.27 -4.06 15.17
C GLN A 122 -11.14 -4.45 13.70
N LEU A 123 -12.14 -5.17 13.18
CA LEU A 123 -12.20 -5.51 11.76
C LEU A 123 -12.82 -4.38 10.98
N LEU A 124 -12.07 -3.87 10.01
CA LEU A 124 -12.52 -2.92 9.02
C LEU A 124 -12.59 -3.60 7.63
N PHE A 125 -13.22 -2.92 6.69
CA PHE A 125 -13.25 -3.37 5.31
C PHE A 125 -13.18 -2.21 4.34
N THR A 126 -12.61 -2.48 3.16
CA THR A 126 -12.59 -1.54 2.04
C THR A 126 -13.18 -2.23 0.82
N LYS A 127 -14.13 -1.59 0.14
CA LYS A 127 -14.64 -2.10 -1.13
C LYS A 127 -13.60 -1.90 -2.23
N VAL A 128 -13.25 -2.97 -2.94
CA VAL A 128 -12.41 -2.96 -4.14
C VAL A 128 -13.34 -3.06 -5.35
N ARG A 129 -13.67 -1.92 -5.94
CA ARG A 129 -14.78 -1.81 -6.92
C ARG A 129 -14.48 -2.56 -8.20
N LEU A 130 -13.26 -2.45 -8.71
CA LEU A 130 -12.88 -3.00 -10.01
C LEU A 130 -12.72 -4.53 -10.02
N THR A 131 -12.56 -5.15 -8.85
CA THR A 131 -12.55 -6.62 -8.68
C THR A 131 -13.85 -7.15 -8.07
N ASP A 132 -14.83 -6.26 -7.83
CA ASP A 132 -16.10 -6.58 -7.17
C ASP A 132 -15.92 -7.40 -5.89
N SER A 133 -15.09 -6.91 -5.00
CA SER A 133 -14.73 -7.60 -3.74
C SER A 133 -14.61 -6.61 -2.59
N TYR A 134 -14.54 -7.16 -1.38
CA TYR A 134 -14.24 -6.42 -0.16
C TYR A 134 -12.95 -6.97 0.44
N LEU A 135 -12.04 -6.07 0.78
CA LEU A 135 -10.83 -6.41 1.51
C LEU A 135 -11.06 -6.14 3.00
N LEU A 136 -11.02 -7.22 3.81
CA LEU A 136 -11.17 -7.19 5.25
C LEU A 136 -9.79 -7.16 5.90
N PHE A 137 -9.61 -6.37 6.94
CA PHE A 137 -8.35 -6.26 7.67
C PHE A 137 -8.56 -5.85 9.13
N PRO A 138 -7.75 -6.36 10.06
CA PRO A 138 -7.75 -5.90 11.44
C PRO A 138 -6.90 -4.64 11.60
N ILE A 139 -7.31 -3.77 12.51
CA ILE A 139 -6.52 -2.66 13.03
C ILE A 139 -6.56 -2.73 14.56
N GLU A 140 -5.41 -2.55 15.20
CA GLU A 140 -5.31 -2.54 16.64
C GLU A 140 -6.11 -1.37 17.25
N SER A 141 -6.83 -1.62 18.33
CA SER A 141 -7.76 -0.64 18.92
C SER A 141 -7.07 0.64 19.40
N ASP A 142 -5.82 0.55 19.86
CA ASP A 142 -5.05 1.71 20.30
C ASP A 142 -4.69 2.63 19.13
N TRP A 143 -4.31 2.05 17.97
CA TRP A 143 -4.08 2.80 16.75
C TRP A 143 -5.34 3.52 16.28
N LEU A 144 -6.46 2.81 16.26
CA LEU A 144 -7.72 3.39 15.83
C LEU A 144 -8.18 4.52 16.77
N THR A 145 -7.96 4.36 18.08
CA THR A 145 -8.27 5.38 19.09
C THR A 145 -7.42 6.63 18.87
N LEU A 146 -6.11 6.49 18.72
CA LEU A 146 -5.21 7.63 18.43
C LEU A 146 -5.60 8.34 17.13
N LEU A 147 -5.79 7.59 16.06
CA LEU A 147 -6.10 8.15 14.75
C LEU A 147 -7.42 8.93 14.74
N ASN A 148 -8.48 8.39 15.37
CA ASN A 148 -9.78 9.06 15.46
C ASN A 148 -9.77 10.28 16.40
N SER A 149 -8.91 10.29 17.42
CA SER A 149 -8.75 11.45 18.30
C SER A 149 -8.01 12.61 17.61
N ARG A 150 -7.13 12.28 16.65
CA ARG A 150 -6.24 13.25 16.00
C ARG A 150 -6.80 13.80 14.69
N PHE A 151 -7.53 12.99 13.94
CA PHE A 151 -8.02 13.35 12.61
C PHE A 151 -9.54 13.21 12.50
N GLU A 152 -10.22 14.35 12.30
CA GLU A 152 -11.65 14.35 12.05
C GLU A 152 -11.97 13.82 10.64
N HIS A 153 -13.06 13.08 10.51
CA HIS A 153 -13.54 12.53 9.22
C HIS A 153 -12.53 11.67 8.46
N LEU A 154 -11.66 10.94 9.20
CA LEU A 154 -10.65 10.07 8.63
C LEU A 154 -11.27 8.92 7.83
N GLN A 155 -10.86 8.76 6.58
CA GLN A 155 -11.26 7.65 5.72
C GLN A 155 -10.16 6.58 5.76
N ILE A 156 -10.43 5.43 6.36
CA ILE A 156 -9.46 4.35 6.54
C ILE A 156 -9.67 3.30 5.45
N SER A 157 -8.58 2.91 4.79
CA SER A 157 -8.52 1.84 3.81
C SER A 157 -7.27 0.99 4.02
N HIS A 158 -7.30 -0.26 3.56
CA HIS A 158 -6.08 -1.07 3.53
C HIS A 158 -5.21 -0.70 2.34
N THR A 159 -3.89 -0.70 2.51
CA THR A 159 -2.90 -0.41 1.45
C THR A 159 -3.15 -1.27 0.21
N ASN A 160 -3.40 -2.58 0.40
CA ASN A 160 -3.62 -3.52 -0.71
C ASN A 160 -4.96 -3.32 -1.43
N ALA A 161 -5.96 -2.71 -0.79
CA ALA A 161 -7.20 -2.36 -1.49
C ALA A 161 -6.95 -1.28 -2.56
N ILE A 162 -6.17 -0.27 -2.21
CA ILE A 162 -5.76 0.80 -3.14
C ILE A 162 -4.81 0.25 -4.22
N THR A 163 -3.88 -0.64 -3.82
CA THR A 163 -3.02 -1.34 -4.79
C THR A 163 -3.85 -2.10 -5.82
N LEU A 164 -4.84 -2.90 -5.40
CA LEU A 164 -5.71 -3.66 -6.29
C LEU A 164 -6.53 -2.76 -7.22
N GLU A 165 -7.10 -1.66 -6.71
CA GLU A 165 -7.81 -0.69 -7.55
C GLU A 165 -6.88 -0.07 -8.59
N ALA A 166 -5.71 0.38 -8.20
CA ALA A 166 -4.72 0.95 -9.11
C ALA A 166 -4.28 -0.07 -10.19
N LEU A 167 -3.92 -1.30 -9.78
CA LEU A 167 -3.51 -2.35 -10.70
C LEU A 167 -4.63 -2.73 -11.67
N SER A 168 -5.87 -2.78 -11.22
CA SER A 168 -7.03 -3.04 -12.07
C SER A 168 -7.22 -1.94 -13.12
N LEU A 169 -6.99 -0.65 -12.77
CA LEU A 169 -6.99 0.44 -13.73
C LEU A 169 -5.86 0.31 -14.75
N TYR A 170 -4.65 -0.02 -14.30
CA TYR A 170 -3.51 -0.22 -15.21
C TYR A 170 -3.74 -1.37 -16.18
N ASN A 171 -4.31 -2.48 -15.72
CA ASN A 171 -4.55 -3.66 -16.56
C ASN A 171 -5.62 -3.41 -17.64
N LYS A 172 -6.56 -2.48 -17.45
CA LYS A 172 -7.52 -2.08 -18.49
C LYS A 172 -6.87 -1.43 -19.72
N VAL A 173 -5.70 -0.80 -19.54
CA VAL A 173 -4.96 -0.14 -20.63
C VAL A 173 -3.71 -0.91 -21.04
N GLY A 174 -3.32 -1.92 -20.28
CA GLY A 174 -2.19 -2.79 -20.56
C GLY A 174 -2.42 -3.70 -21.76
N LYS A 175 -1.32 -4.23 -22.33
CA LYS A 175 -1.36 -5.15 -23.49
C LYS A 175 -0.97 -6.58 -23.12
N ALA A 176 -0.38 -6.79 -21.95
CA ALA A 176 0.02 -8.11 -21.52
C ALA A 176 -1.20 -8.94 -21.12
N LYS A 177 -1.23 -10.20 -21.55
CA LYS A 177 -2.31 -11.14 -21.20
C LYS A 177 -2.30 -11.43 -19.71
N ASN A 178 -1.12 -11.75 -19.18
CA ASN A 178 -0.95 -12.06 -17.75
C ASN A 178 -0.05 -11.01 -17.09
N ASN A 179 -0.45 -10.54 -15.91
CA ASN A 179 0.30 -9.59 -15.11
C ASN A 179 0.43 -10.09 -13.69
N ILE A 180 1.64 -10.12 -13.17
CA ILE A 180 1.92 -10.34 -11.76
C ILE A 180 2.53 -9.05 -11.20
N THR A 181 1.98 -8.55 -10.11
CA THR A 181 2.63 -7.47 -9.34
C THR A 181 3.07 -8.03 -7.99
N LEU A 182 4.34 -7.83 -7.67
CA LEU A 182 4.96 -8.18 -6.40
C LEU A 182 5.17 -6.89 -5.59
N SER A 183 4.58 -6.84 -4.40
CA SER A 183 4.70 -5.71 -3.47
C SER A 183 5.54 -6.14 -2.28
N PHE A 184 6.77 -5.63 -2.21
CA PHE A 184 7.72 -6.04 -1.17
C PHE A 184 7.59 -5.19 0.09
N THR A 185 7.69 -5.86 1.24
CA THR A 185 7.85 -5.30 2.58
C THR A 185 9.12 -5.85 3.22
N SER A 186 9.50 -5.38 4.41
CA SER A 186 10.63 -5.95 5.15
C SER A 186 10.42 -7.40 5.57
N LYS A 187 9.18 -7.87 5.65
CA LYS A 187 8.81 -9.20 6.15
C LYS A 187 8.54 -10.21 5.04
N GLY A 188 7.95 -9.76 3.94
CA GLY A 188 7.48 -10.65 2.91
C GLY A 188 7.09 -9.89 1.65
N PHE A 189 6.23 -10.49 0.85
CA PHE A 189 5.67 -9.83 -0.32
C PHE A 189 4.21 -10.19 -0.52
N ASP A 190 3.47 -9.24 -1.03
CA ASP A 190 2.14 -9.50 -1.58
C ASP A 190 2.25 -9.80 -3.06
N ILE A 191 1.46 -10.74 -3.54
CA ILE A 191 1.34 -11.09 -4.94
C ILE A 191 -0.07 -10.80 -5.45
N PHE A 192 -0.15 -10.08 -6.55
CA PHE A 192 -1.40 -9.77 -7.26
C PHE A 192 -1.27 -10.30 -8.68
N ALA A 193 -2.04 -11.34 -9.01
CA ALA A 193 -1.99 -11.97 -10.33
C ALA A 193 -3.29 -11.72 -11.10
N PHE A 194 -3.15 -11.24 -12.31
CA PHE A 194 -4.26 -10.95 -13.22
C PHE A 194 -4.09 -11.71 -14.53
N SER A 195 -5.20 -12.16 -15.11
CA SER A 195 -5.27 -12.54 -16.52
C SER A 195 -6.23 -11.60 -17.22
N ASP A 196 -5.75 -10.89 -18.22
CA ASP A 196 -6.42 -9.73 -18.82
C ASP A 196 -6.80 -8.71 -17.73
N THR A 197 -8.09 -8.50 -17.48
CA THR A 197 -8.60 -7.61 -16.43
C THR A 197 -9.08 -8.34 -15.17
N SER A 198 -9.06 -9.66 -15.17
CA SER A 198 -9.59 -10.50 -14.09
C SER A 198 -8.53 -10.76 -13.03
N LEU A 199 -8.81 -10.44 -11.78
CA LEU A 199 -7.97 -10.82 -10.65
C LEU A 199 -8.11 -12.34 -10.42
N LEU A 200 -6.99 -13.06 -10.47
CA LEU A 200 -6.93 -14.48 -10.19
C LEU A 200 -6.47 -14.79 -8.77
N MET A 201 -5.58 -13.95 -8.25
CA MET A 201 -4.99 -14.15 -6.93
C MET A 201 -4.54 -12.82 -6.31
N ALA A 202 -4.78 -12.69 -5.01
CA ALA A 202 -4.16 -11.69 -4.13
C ALA A 202 -3.82 -12.39 -2.82
N ASN A 203 -2.53 -12.49 -2.47
CA ASN A 203 -2.07 -13.19 -1.27
C ASN A 203 -0.77 -12.59 -0.75
N HIS A 204 -0.46 -12.87 0.52
CA HIS A 204 0.77 -12.52 1.19
C HIS A 204 1.62 -13.77 1.44
N PHE A 205 2.94 -13.63 1.28
CA PHE A 205 3.92 -14.66 1.60
C PHE A 205 5.05 -14.07 2.43
N ASP A 206 5.28 -14.62 3.61
CA ASP A 206 6.50 -14.39 4.37
C ASP A 206 7.65 -15.19 3.73
N TYR A 207 8.85 -14.63 3.69
CA TYR A 207 10.07 -15.35 3.27
C TYR A 207 11.26 -14.98 4.14
N GLN A 208 12.19 -15.92 4.28
CA GLN A 208 13.42 -15.73 5.08
C GLN A 208 14.69 -15.70 4.20
N SER A 209 14.56 -16.17 2.97
CA SER A 209 15.67 -16.22 2.01
C SER A 209 15.19 -15.93 0.58
N ASP A 210 16.11 -15.55 -0.31
CA ASP A 210 15.81 -15.40 -1.73
C ASP A 210 15.27 -16.70 -2.34
N ALA A 211 15.70 -17.87 -1.82
CA ALA A 211 15.21 -19.18 -2.26
C ALA A 211 13.73 -19.41 -1.88
N ASP A 212 13.31 -19.00 -0.68
CA ASP A 212 11.91 -19.11 -0.25
C ASP A 212 11.02 -18.22 -1.13
N PHE A 213 11.47 -16.99 -1.40
CA PHE A 213 10.75 -16.09 -2.29
C PHE A 213 10.57 -16.72 -3.68
N LEU A 214 11.65 -17.22 -4.28
CA LEU A 214 11.59 -17.85 -5.60
C LEU A 214 10.67 -19.08 -5.61
N TYR A 215 10.72 -19.89 -4.55
CA TYR A 215 9.83 -21.03 -4.39
C TYR A 215 8.34 -20.59 -4.42
N PHE A 216 7.95 -19.61 -3.60
CA PHE A 216 6.55 -19.13 -3.59
C PHE A 216 6.17 -18.50 -4.91
N PHE A 217 7.03 -17.69 -5.50
CA PHE A 217 6.76 -17.06 -6.79
C PHE A 217 6.55 -18.10 -7.90
N LEU A 218 7.47 -19.07 -8.03
CA LEU A 218 7.40 -20.12 -9.05
C LEU A 218 6.21 -21.05 -8.81
N PHE A 219 5.90 -21.36 -7.55
CA PHE A 219 4.71 -22.12 -7.18
C PHE A 219 3.43 -21.44 -7.68
N VAL A 220 3.26 -20.14 -7.42
CA VAL A 220 2.09 -19.39 -7.91
C VAL A 220 2.07 -19.33 -9.43
N PHE A 221 3.22 -19.12 -10.06
CA PHE A 221 3.35 -19.05 -11.51
C PHE A 221 2.90 -20.36 -12.18
N GLU A 222 3.29 -21.50 -11.62
CA GLU A 222 2.90 -22.83 -12.07
C GLU A 222 1.39 -23.11 -11.82
N GLN A 223 0.88 -22.81 -10.62
CA GLN A 223 -0.53 -23.01 -10.28
C GLN A 223 -1.48 -22.23 -11.19
N LEU A 224 -1.10 -21.03 -11.58
CA LEU A 224 -1.87 -20.20 -12.52
C LEU A 224 -1.63 -20.59 -13.99
N LYS A 225 -0.72 -21.54 -14.24
CA LYS A 225 -0.32 -22.00 -15.59
C LYS A 225 0.13 -20.83 -16.49
N PHE A 226 0.83 -19.88 -15.89
CA PHE A 226 1.38 -18.75 -16.61
C PHE A 226 2.62 -19.16 -17.39
N THR A 227 2.87 -18.49 -18.52
CA THR A 227 4.05 -18.73 -19.36
C THR A 227 4.96 -17.50 -19.35
N VAL A 228 6.25 -17.71 -19.48
CA VAL A 228 7.27 -16.65 -19.44
C VAL A 228 7.08 -15.63 -20.59
N ASP A 229 6.57 -16.08 -21.71
CA ASP A 229 6.40 -15.23 -22.89
C ASP A 229 5.17 -14.32 -22.79
N ASP A 230 4.10 -14.77 -22.12
CA ASP A 230 2.82 -14.07 -22.00
C ASP A 230 2.64 -13.31 -20.69
N THR A 231 3.65 -13.33 -19.81
CA THR A 231 3.54 -12.75 -18.46
C THR A 231 4.51 -11.59 -18.28
N GLU A 232 3.99 -10.47 -17.76
CA GLU A 232 4.78 -9.34 -17.27
C GLU A 232 4.77 -9.33 -15.74
N VAL A 233 5.96 -9.13 -15.14
CA VAL A 233 6.11 -9.01 -13.69
C VAL A 233 6.46 -7.57 -13.34
N HIS A 234 5.67 -6.98 -12.47
CA HIS A 234 5.85 -5.63 -11.97
C HIS A 234 6.25 -5.66 -10.51
N ILE A 235 7.15 -4.79 -10.14
CA ILE A 235 7.69 -4.67 -8.78
C ILE A 235 7.25 -3.35 -8.17
N ILE A 236 6.78 -3.39 -6.93
CA ILE A 236 6.51 -2.23 -6.07
C ILE A 236 6.99 -2.53 -4.65
N GLY A 237 7.03 -1.50 -3.78
CA GLY A 237 7.40 -1.65 -2.36
C GLY A 237 8.89 -1.59 -2.09
N LEU A 238 9.29 -2.03 -0.91
CA LEU A 238 10.62 -1.84 -0.34
C LEU A 238 11.65 -2.85 -0.88
N ILE A 239 12.06 -2.67 -2.13
CA ILE A 239 13.13 -3.47 -2.73
C ILE A 239 13.94 -2.65 -3.73
N LYS A 240 15.24 -2.86 -3.76
CA LYS A 240 16.13 -2.19 -4.70
C LYS A 240 16.20 -2.93 -6.03
N GLU A 241 16.36 -2.18 -7.12
CA GLU A 241 16.46 -2.73 -8.48
C GLU A 241 17.68 -3.65 -8.69
N ASP A 242 18.76 -3.40 -7.94
CA ASP A 242 20.03 -4.14 -7.97
C ASP A 242 20.12 -5.24 -6.91
N SER A 243 19.04 -5.54 -6.18
CA SER A 243 19.04 -6.60 -5.18
C SER A 243 19.25 -7.98 -5.80
N SER A 244 19.90 -8.89 -5.06
CA SER A 244 20.12 -10.29 -5.48
C SER A 244 18.84 -10.99 -5.87
N LEU A 245 17.77 -10.72 -5.14
CA LEU A 245 16.44 -11.29 -5.37
C LEU A 245 15.88 -10.88 -6.74
N ILE A 246 15.97 -9.61 -7.12
CA ILE A 246 15.51 -9.12 -8.44
C ILE A 246 16.39 -9.67 -9.56
N LEU A 247 17.71 -9.78 -9.35
CA LEU A 247 18.62 -10.36 -10.32
C LEU A 247 18.31 -11.85 -10.57
N GLN A 248 17.99 -12.61 -9.52
CA GLN A 248 17.57 -14.00 -9.63
C GLN A 248 16.20 -14.12 -10.32
N LEU A 249 15.20 -13.30 -9.94
CA LEU A 249 13.89 -13.31 -10.57
C LEU A 249 13.97 -13.11 -12.10
N ARG A 250 14.85 -12.22 -12.56
CA ARG A 250 15.10 -11.98 -13.99
C ARG A 250 15.66 -13.18 -14.77
N GLN A 251 16.16 -14.21 -14.09
CA GLN A 251 16.57 -15.46 -14.75
C GLN A 251 15.37 -16.34 -15.11
N PHE A 252 14.26 -16.19 -14.38
CA PHE A 252 13.04 -16.98 -14.58
C PHE A 252 11.96 -16.23 -15.40
N VAL A 253 12.00 -14.90 -15.44
CA VAL A 253 10.99 -14.09 -16.13
C VAL A 253 11.68 -13.04 -17.00
N LYS A 254 11.30 -12.99 -18.29
CA LYS A 254 11.92 -12.08 -19.27
C LYS A 254 11.54 -10.61 -19.05
N LYS A 255 10.32 -10.35 -18.59
CA LYS A 255 9.74 -9.00 -18.50
C LYS A 255 9.53 -8.63 -17.04
N VAL A 256 10.56 -8.09 -16.38
CA VAL A 256 10.51 -7.58 -15.00
C VAL A 256 10.74 -6.08 -15.01
N SER A 257 9.81 -5.30 -14.48
CA SER A 257 9.88 -3.83 -14.42
C SER A 257 9.36 -3.28 -13.10
N PHE A 258 9.89 -2.13 -12.69
CA PHE A 258 9.40 -1.37 -11.54
C PHE A 258 8.23 -0.48 -11.97
N LYS A 259 7.10 -0.62 -11.26
CA LYS A 259 5.87 0.04 -11.67
C LYS A 259 5.88 1.51 -11.26
N GLN A 260 5.69 2.38 -12.22
CA GLN A 260 5.59 3.82 -11.97
C GLN A 260 4.15 4.20 -11.64
N VAL A 261 3.99 5.29 -10.90
CA VAL A 261 2.68 5.91 -10.62
C VAL A 261 2.07 6.48 -11.90
N SER A 262 0.75 6.63 -11.94
CA SER A 262 0.03 7.16 -13.10
C SER A 262 0.57 8.53 -13.54
N LYS A 263 0.80 8.67 -14.85
CA LYS A 263 1.22 9.96 -15.46
C LYS A 263 0.17 11.07 -15.34
N SER A 264 -1.06 10.75 -14.93
CA SER A 264 -2.10 11.75 -14.70
C SER A 264 -1.84 12.60 -13.46
N ILE A 265 -0.98 12.13 -12.53
CA ILE A 265 -0.60 12.86 -11.32
C ILE A 265 0.77 13.49 -11.54
N SER A 266 0.90 14.75 -11.19
CA SER A 266 2.18 15.46 -11.22
C SER A 266 2.82 15.50 -9.83
N PHE A 267 4.13 15.64 -9.82
CA PHE A 267 4.94 15.74 -8.60
C PHE A 267 5.73 17.06 -8.60
N SER A 268 5.95 17.62 -7.42
CA SER A 268 6.96 18.66 -7.25
C SER A 268 8.33 18.16 -7.77
N TYR A 269 9.15 19.08 -8.25
CA TYR A 269 10.49 18.74 -8.72
C TYR A 269 11.37 18.10 -7.63
N GLN A 270 11.07 18.36 -6.36
CA GLN A 270 11.78 17.79 -5.21
C GLN A 270 11.57 16.26 -5.10
N PHE A 271 10.48 15.73 -5.65
CA PHE A 271 10.18 14.30 -5.66
C PHE A 271 10.93 13.51 -6.75
N LYS A 272 11.73 14.14 -7.60
CA LYS A 272 12.41 13.49 -8.75
C LYS A 272 13.31 12.33 -8.34
N GLN A 273 13.88 12.37 -7.13
CA GLN A 273 14.76 11.32 -6.62
C GLN A 273 14.03 10.25 -5.81
N LEU A 274 12.72 10.43 -5.57
CA LEU A 274 11.94 9.49 -4.78
C LEU A 274 11.60 8.27 -5.65
N PRO A 275 11.89 7.05 -5.19
CA PRO A 275 11.47 5.84 -5.86
C PRO A 275 9.94 5.67 -5.69
N GLN A 276 9.17 6.16 -6.66
CA GLN A 276 7.72 6.23 -6.58
C GLN A 276 7.06 4.85 -6.39
N TYR A 277 7.72 3.79 -6.85
CA TYR A 277 7.24 2.41 -6.70
C TYR A 277 7.23 1.94 -5.24
N GLU A 278 8.08 2.51 -4.36
CA GLU A 278 8.05 2.20 -2.93
C GLU A 278 6.78 2.71 -2.25
N PHE A 279 6.23 3.84 -2.72
CA PHE A 279 5.03 4.48 -2.20
C PHE A 279 3.85 4.36 -3.17
N PHE A 280 3.79 3.28 -3.93
CA PHE A 280 2.84 3.07 -5.02
C PHE A 280 1.39 3.28 -4.60
N SER A 281 0.97 2.69 -3.48
CA SER A 281 -0.40 2.81 -2.96
C SER A 281 -0.72 4.24 -2.53
N LEU A 282 0.20 4.87 -1.80
CA LEU A 282 0.03 6.24 -1.30
C LEU A 282 -0.19 7.23 -2.44
N PHE A 283 0.61 7.14 -3.49
CA PHE A 283 0.53 8.05 -4.63
C PHE A 283 -0.59 7.73 -5.62
N ASN A 284 -1.10 6.49 -5.64
CA ASN A 284 -2.26 6.13 -6.46
C ASN A 284 -3.61 6.36 -5.74
N LEU A 285 -3.62 6.62 -4.43
CA LEU A 285 -4.83 6.82 -3.65
C LEU A 285 -5.79 7.85 -4.28
N PRO A 286 -5.35 9.05 -4.71
CA PRO A 286 -6.27 10.04 -5.28
C PRO A 286 -7.01 9.56 -6.52
N VAL A 287 -6.38 8.71 -7.34
CA VAL A 287 -7.00 8.14 -8.55
C VAL A 287 -8.03 7.07 -8.19
N CYS A 288 -7.86 6.41 -7.05
CA CYS A 288 -8.73 5.32 -6.62
C CYS A 288 -9.97 5.80 -5.83
N VAL A 289 -9.92 7.00 -5.24
CA VAL A 289 -10.98 7.55 -4.36
C VAL A 289 -11.69 8.77 -4.94
N SER A 290 -11.32 9.16 -6.16
CA SER A 290 -11.95 10.26 -6.92
C SER A 290 -13.30 9.87 -7.48
#